data_1de933f4ea85ed693c6206542d7c369f
#
_entry.id   1de933f4ea85ed693c6206542d7c369f
#
_cell.length_a   1.000
_cell.length_b   1.000
_cell.length_c   1.000
_cell.angle_alpha   90.00
_cell.angle_beta   90.00
_cell.angle_gamma   90.00
#
_symmetry.space_group_name_H-M   'P 1'
#
loop_
_entity.id
_entity.type
_entity.pdbx_description
1 polymer ?
#
loop_
_entity_poly.entity_id
_entity_poly.type
_entity_poly.pdbx_seq_one_letter_code
_entity_poly.pdbx_strand_id
1 'polypeptide(L)'
;MDKAVTRMIKEIASILEGQIYGTWLYGSAVFDDFRPGWSDIDFVVLVNEPISEKQAERLLMLRQNMLKKEPDNMYYRSFEGVIANVNEYRSQAFQRLVYWGTSGQRITDRYTPDPFSLFELAKYGKRVYGDKEWILSAPDNEELVAAVREHYDCIRKYAVETDESIYSCGWLLDIARCIYTLRNVDVISKTQAGLWAIGEHLFSDEAPLRKTIEIRKSPLLYKNREEIRQWLKGLGPVVQSYADVLEQELINV
;
A
#
# COMPACT_ATOMS: atom_id res chain seq x y z
N MET A 1 -15.64 -5.75 3.72
CA MET A 1 -14.91 -4.58 3.22
C MET A 1 -15.86 -3.55 2.61
N ASP A 2 -16.62 -3.85 1.57
CA ASP A 2 -17.43 -2.88 0.79
C ASP A 2 -18.38 -2.00 1.60
N LYS A 3 -19.05 -2.56 2.61
CA LYS A 3 -19.91 -1.77 3.51
C LYS A 3 -19.12 -0.73 4.31
N ALA A 4 -17.91 -1.09 4.78
CA ALA A 4 -17.06 -0.17 5.53
C ALA A 4 -16.51 0.94 4.62
N VAL A 5 -16.09 0.60 3.40
CA VAL A 5 -15.66 1.54 2.36
C VAL A 5 -16.79 2.51 2.03
N THR A 6 -17.96 2.01 1.67
CA THR A 6 -19.13 2.84 1.34
C THR A 6 -19.48 3.82 2.48
N ARG A 7 -19.44 3.34 3.71
CA ARG A 7 -19.75 4.17 4.87
C ARG A 7 -18.66 5.24 5.11
N MET A 8 -17.38 4.86 5.07
CA MET A 8 -16.29 5.80 5.24
C MET A 8 -16.33 6.92 4.19
N ILE A 9 -16.56 6.56 2.94
CA ILE A 9 -16.66 7.53 1.83
C ILE A 9 -17.85 8.48 2.02
N LYS A 10 -19.00 7.99 2.50
CA LYS A 10 -20.16 8.84 2.81
C LYS A 10 -19.85 9.86 3.92
N GLU A 11 -19.13 9.45 4.95
CA GLU A 11 -18.72 10.35 6.03
C GLU A 11 -17.71 11.40 5.52
N ILE A 12 -16.74 11.00 4.69
CA ILE A 12 -15.81 11.92 4.03
C ILE A 12 -16.58 12.92 3.15
N ALA A 13 -17.53 12.43 2.33
CA ALA A 13 -18.35 13.27 1.46
C ALA A 13 -19.19 14.29 2.25
N SER A 14 -19.71 13.88 3.40
CA SER A 14 -20.47 14.77 4.30
C SER A 14 -19.58 15.88 4.89
N ILE A 15 -18.33 15.60 5.18
CA ILE A 15 -17.38 16.62 5.68
C ILE A 15 -16.99 17.60 4.57
N LEU A 16 -16.83 17.09 3.36
CA LEU A 16 -16.41 17.86 2.18
C LEU A 16 -17.57 18.55 1.43
N GLU A 17 -18.81 18.40 1.91
CA GLU A 17 -19.99 19.16 1.44
C GLU A 17 -20.20 19.07 -0.10
N GLY A 18 -19.98 17.90 -0.69
CA GLY A 18 -20.16 17.66 -2.12
C GLY A 18 -19.02 18.12 -3.03
N GLN A 19 -17.89 18.58 -2.47
CA GLN A 19 -16.74 19.05 -3.25
C GLN A 19 -15.87 17.92 -3.82
N ILE A 20 -16.26 16.64 -3.67
CA ILE A 20 -15.45 15.51 -4.13
C ILE A 20 -15.42 15.48 -5.66
N TYR A 21 -14.22 15.58 -6.21
CA TYR A 21 -13.91 15.33 -7.62
C TYR A 21 -14.02 13.84 -7.93
N GLY A 22 -13.44 12.98 -7.10
CA GLY A 22 -13.52 11.54 -7.19
C GLY A 22 -12.82 10.83 -6.03
N THR A 23 -13.18 9.56 -5.84
CA THR A 23 -12.52 8.67 -4.87
C THR A 23 -12.17 7.36 -5.53
N TRP A 24 -10.93 6.93 -5.38
CA TRP A 24 -10.41 5.68 -5.92
C TRP A 24 -9.83 4.80 -4.82
N LEU A 25 -10.03 3.50 -4.99
CA LEU A 25 -9.29 2.47 -4.28
C LEU A 25 -8.19 1.93 -5.18
N TYR A 26 -7.10 1.49 -4.58
CA TYR A 26 -5.99 0.83 -5.27
C TYR A 26 -5.36 -0.24 -4.38
N GLY A 27 -4.17 -0.75 -4.73
CA GLY A 27 -3.48 -1.74 -3.94
C GLY A 27 -4.22 -3.07 -3.82
N SER A 28 -4.10 -3.70 -2.66
CA SER A 28 -4.67 -5.03 -2.40
C SER A 28 -6.18 -5.12 -2.60
N ALA A 29 -6.90 -4.00 -2.45
CA ALA A 29 -8.36 -3.94 -2.58
C ALA A 29 -8.85 -4.13 -4.02
N VAL A 30 -8.02 -3.83 -5.03
CA VAL A 30 -8.37 -3.95 -6.45
C VAL A 30 -7.82 -5.23 -7.09
N PHE A 31 -6.84 -5.87 -6.46
CA PHE A 31 -6.23 -7.11 -6.94
C PHE A 31 -6.82 -8.40 -6.37
N ASP A 32 -7.95 -8.35 -5.68
CA ASP A 32 -8.52 -9.49 -4.92
C ASP A 32 -7.54 -10.09 -3.89
N ASP A 33 -6.59 -9.28 -3.43
CA ASP A 33 -5.53 -9.67 -2.48
C ASP A 33 -5.63 -8.98 -1.11
N PHE A 34 -6.80 -8.41 -0.80
CA PHE A 34 -7.03 -7.84 0.52
C PHE A 34 -7.09 -8.95 1.59
N ARG A 35 -6.19 -8.86 2.58
CA ARG A 35 -6.08 -9.83 3.67
C ARG A 35 -6.31 -9.15 5.03
N PRO A 36 -7.46 -9.39 5.67
CA PRO A 36 -7.74 -8.80 6.98
C PRO A 36 -6.64 -9.12 8.01
N GLY A 37 -6.12 -8.08 8.65
CA GLY A 37 -5.02 -8.20 9.62
C GLY A 37 -3.62 -8.13 9.01
N TRP A 38 -3.54 -7.93 7.68
CA TRP A 38 -2.31 -7.64 6.95
C TRP A 38 -2.45 -6.40 6.07
N SER A 39 -3.48 -6.38 5.23
CA SER A 39 -3.65 -5.36 4.18
C SER A 39 -4.29 -4.10 4.69
N ASP A 40 -3.87 -2.98 4.14
CA ASP A 40 -4.54 -1.70 4.23
C ASP A 40 -5.58 -1.53 3.12
N ILE A 41 -6.53 -0.63 3.31
CA ILE A 41 -7.48 -0.18 2.30
C ILE A 41 -6.94 1.12 1.74
N ASP A 42 -6.21 0.99 0.65
CA ASP A 42 -5.53 2.10 0.00
C ASP A 42 -6.54 2.94 -0.77
N PHE A 43 -6.54 4.27 -0.54
CA PHE A 43 -7.48 5.17 -1.19
C PHE A 43 -6.89 6.55 -1.50
N VAL A 44 -7.46 7.20 -2.51
CA VAL A 44 -7.26 8.62 -2.79
C VAL A 44 -8.63 9.29 -2.91
N VAL A 45 -8.82 10.40 -2.22
CA VAL A 45 -9.95 11.32 -2.40
C VAL A 45 -9.42 12.63 -2.96
N LEU A 46 -9.90 13.02 -4.14
CA LEU A 46 -9.62 14.31 -4.72
C LEU A 46 -10.84 15.22 -4.61
N VAL A 47 -10.60 16.51 -4.30
CA VAL A 47 -11.62 17.54 -4.17
C VAL A 47 -11.39 18.69 -5.16
N ASN A 48 -12.48 19.33 -5.57
CA ASN A 48 -12.41 20.45 -6.54
C ASN A 48 -11.81 21.72 -5.93
N GLU A 49 -12.13 22.01 -4.67
CA GLU A 49 -11.69 23.22 -3.97
C GLU A 49 -10.66 22.88 -2.89
N PRO A 50 -9.78 23.80 -2.50
CA PRO A 50 -8.85 23.61 -1.40
C PRO A 50 -9.56 23.21 -0.10
N ILE A 51 -9.01 22.24 0.63
CA ILE A 51 -9.55 21.78 1.90
C ILE A 51 -9.39 22.88 2.95
N SER A 52 -10.49 23.37 3.53
CA SER A 52 -10.43 24.32 4.62
C SER A 52 -9.84 23.69 5.90
N GLU A 53 -9.32 24.50 6.79
CA GLU A 53 -8.78 24.06 8.07
C GLU A 53 -9.80 23.23 8.87
N LYS A 54 -11.02 23.73 8.98
CA LYS A 54 -12.12 23.04 9.67
C LYS A 54 -12.46 21.69 9.04
N GLN A 55 -12.44 21.57 7.71
CA GLN A 55 -12.65 20.28 7.03
C GLN A 55 -11.48 19.33 7.29
N ALA A 56 -10.23 19.83 7.23
CA ALA A 56 -9.04 19.03 7.49
C ALA A 56 -9.04 18.46 8.91
N GLU A 57 -9.38 19.26 9.92
CA GLU A 57 -9.51 18.80 11.31
C GLU A 57 -10.60 17.73 11.48
N ARG A 58 -11.75 17.91 10.85
CA ARG A 58 -12.84 16.91 10.88
C ARG A 58 -12.42 15.60 10.20
N LEU A 59 -11.73 15.67 9.06
CA LEU A 59 -11.18 14.51 8.35
C LEU A 59 -10.11 13.82 9.18
N LEU A 60 -9.23 14.58 9.84
CA LEU A 60 -8.20 14.06 10.73
C LEU A 60 -8.80 13.19 11.85
N MET A 61 -9.92 13.60 12.42
CA MET A 61 -10.59 12.89 13.51
C MET A 61 -11.53 11.77 13.06
N LEU A 62 -11.90 11.74 11.77
CA LEU A 62 -12.96 10.85 11.27
C LEU A 62 -12.68 9.38 11.53
N ARG A 63 -11.49 8.88 11.14
CA ARG A 63 -11.13 7.47 11.32
C ARG A 63 -11.22 7.04 12.78
N GLN A 64 -10.73 7.85 13.70
CA GLN A 64 -10.80 7.60 15.14
C GLN A 64 -12.23 7.62 15.68
N ASN A 65 -13.04 8.53 15.17
CA ASN A 65 -14.46 8.59 15.54
C ASN A 65 -15.24 7.35 15.06
N MET A 66 -14.93 6.85 13.86
CA MET A 66 -15.52 5.62 13.33
C MET A 66 -15.11 4.41 14.18
N LEU A 67 -13.84 4.31 14.57
CA LEU A 67 -13.33 3.26 15.47
C LEU A 67 -14.00 3.30 16.85
N LYS A 68 -14.28 4.50 17.40
CA LYS A 68 -15.00 4.63 18.67
C LYS A 68 -16.47 4.20 18.57
N LYS A 69 -17.11 4.50 17.44
CA LYS A 69 -18.52 4.12 17.20
C LYS A 69 -18.70 2.62 16.95
N GLU A 70 -17.75 1.99 16.28
CA GLU A 70 -17.77 0.56 15.92
C GLU A 70 -16.40 -0.07 16.18
N PRO A 71 -16.05 -0.33 17.46
CA PRO A 71 -14.72 -0.79 17.85
C PRO A 71 -14.37 -2.18 17.29
N ASP A 72 -15.38 -3.01 17.02
CA ASP A 72 -15.22 -4.36 16.47
C ASP A 72 -15.09 -4.36 14.93
N ASN A 73 -15.28 -3.23 14.29
CA ASN A 73 -15.14 -3.12 12.83
C ASN A 73 -13.65 -2.94 12.46
N MET A 74 -13.02 -4.05 12.17
CA MET A 74 -11.59 -4.10 11.86
C MET A 74 -11.17 -3.26 10.65
N TYR A 75 -12.08 -2.98 9.71
CA TYR A 75 -11.76 -2.28 8.47
C TYR A 75 -11.45 -0.79 8.68
N TYR A 76 -12.01 -0.14 9.70
CA TYR A 76 -11.75 1.29 9.91
C TYR A 76 -10.31 1.62 10.30
N ARG A 77 -9.57 0.64 10.84
CA ARG A 77 -8.14 0.79 11.13
C ARG A 77 -7.27 0.73 9.89
N SER A 78 -7.75 0.02 8.86
CA SER A 78 -6.98 -0.29 7.67
C SER A 78 -7.05 0.79 6.58
N PHE A 79 -7.81 1.86 6.76
CA PHE A 79 -7.83 2.94 5.77
C PHE A 79 -6.50 3.69 5.76
N GLU A 80 -5.81 3.65 4.61
CA GLU A 80 -4.58 4.38 4.35
C GLU A 80 -4.69 5.17 3.04
N GLY A 81 -4.32 6.46 3.05
CA GLY A 81 -4.40 7.26 1.84
C GLY A 81 -4.40 8.75 2.07
N VAL A 82 -4.74 9.48 1.03
CA VAL A 82 -4.68 10.92 0.97
C VAL A 82 -6.01 11.54 0.55
N ILE A 83 -6.32 12.69 1.14
CA ILE A 83 -7.43 13.56 0.75
C ILE A 83 -6.81 14.90 0.39
N ALA A 84 -6.92 15.32 -0.88
CA ALA A 84 -6.21 16.49 -1.40
C ALA A 84 -7.02 17.22 -2.48
N ASN A 85 -6.66 18.48 -2.75
CA ASN A 85 -7.19 19.20 -3.91
C ASN A 85 -6.66 18.59 -5.21
N VAL A 86 -7.49 18.49 -6.23
CA VAL A 86 -7.17 17.84 -7.51
C VAL A 86 -6.04 18.56 -8.26
N ASN A 87 -6.00 19.89 -8.22
CA ASN A 87 -4.97 20.66 -8.91
C ASN A 87 -3.62 20.58 -8.16
N GLU A 88 -3.67 20.62 -6.82
CA GLU A 88 -2.49 20.44 -5.97
C GLU A 88 -1.91 19.02 -6.13
N TYR A 89 -2.78 18.01 -6.22
CA TYR A 89 -2.36 16.63 -6.45
C TYR A 89 -1.72 16.45 -7.84
N ARG A 90 -2.25 17.12 -8.87
CA ARG A 90 -1.69 17.09 -10.22
C ARG A 90 -0.33 17.78 -10.31
N SER A 91 -0.16 18.92 -9.64
CA SER A 91 1.09 19.68 -9.63
C SER A 91 2.10 19.23 -8.57
N GLN A 92 1.72 18.29 -7.68
CA GLN A 92 2.48 17.86 -6.51
C GLN A 92 2.94 19.04 -5.59
N ALA A 93 2.15 20.10 -5.58
CA ALA A 93 2.40 21.32 -4.81
C ALA A 93 1.20 21.59 -3.88
N PHE A 94 1.28 21.07 -2.68
CA PHE A 94 0.18 21.09 -1.72
C PHE A 94 0.26 22.30 -0.80
N GLN A 95 -0.89 22.96 -0.58
CA GLN A 95 -1.07 23.90 0.50
C GLN A 95 -1.56 23.18 1.78
N ARG A 96 -2.49 22.24 1.59
CA ARG A 96 -3.04 21.43 2.67
C ARG A 96 -3.64 20.14 2.13
N LEU A 97 -3.23 19.04 2.70
CA LEU A 97 -3.87 17.74 2.51
C LEU A 97 -4.05 17.02 3.85
N VAL A 98 -4.90 16.01 3.87
CA VAL A 98 -5.04 15.11 5.01
C VAL A 98 -4.52 13.74 4.61
N TYR A 99 -3.52 13.26 5.34
CA TYR A 99 -2.95 11.93 5.17
C TYR A 99 -3.37 11.01 6.30
N TRP A 100 -3.83 9.83 5.96
CA TRP A 100 -4.07 8.72 6.89
C TRP A 100 -3.07 7.62 6.59
N GLY A 101 -2.21 7.31 7.56
CA GLY A 101 -1.22 6.25 7.45
C GLY A 101 -1.28 5.29 8.64
N THR A 102 -0.52 4.22 8.55
CA THR A 102 -0.35 3.24 9.63
C THR A 102 0.25 3.87 10.88
N SER A 103 1.15 4.84 10.72
CA SER A 103 1.78 5.60 11.80
C SER A 103 0.90 6.71 12.40
N GLY A 104 -0.32 6.89 11.89
CA GLY A 104 -1.26 7.92 12.34
C GLY A 104 -1.78 8.81 11.22
N GLN A 105 -2.53 9.82 11.61
CA GLN A 105 -3.17 10.76 10.71
C GLN A 105 -2.53 12.14 10.91
N ARG A 106 -2.38 12.90 9.83
CA ARG A 106 -1.82 14.25 9.89
C ARG A 106 -2.40 15.17 8.81
N ILE A 107 -2.43 16.46 9.12
CA ILE A 107 -2.59 17.53 8.15
C ILE A 107 -1.17 17.93 7.75
N THR A 108 -0.89 18.03 6.46
CA THR A 108 0.45 18.33 5.95
C THR A 108 0.36 19.03 4.60
N ASP A 109 1.43 19.67 4.20
CA ASP A 109 1.68 20.25 2.88
C ASP A 109 2.69 19.41 2.07
N ARG A 110 3.11 18.25 2.61
CA ARG A 110 4.12 17.38 1.99
C ARG A 110 3.56 15.99 1.79
N TYR A 111 3.55 15.57 0.54
CA TYR A 111 3.18 14.21 0.14
C TYR A 111 3.85 13.90 -1.21
N THR A 112 4.52 12.79 -1.28
CA THR A 112 5.04 12.24 -2.53
C THR A 112 4.40 10.88 -2.72
N PRO A 113 3.57 10.70 -3.76
CA PRO A 113 3.00 9.40 -4.07
C PRO A 113 4.12 8.42 -4.44
N ASP A 114 4.05 7.22 -3.91
CA ASP A 114 4.91 6.13 -4.33
C ASP A 114 4.60 5.75 -5.79
N PRO A 115 5.61 5.56 -6.66
CA PRO A 115 5.40 5.23 -8.06
C PRO A 115 4.64 3.91 -8.29
N PHE A 116 4.81 2.89 -7.44
CA PHE A 116 3.98 1.68 -7.51
C PHE A 116 2.51 2.01 -7.27
N SER A 117 2.20 2.81 -6.26
CA SER A 117 0.83 3.28 -5.96
C SER A 117 0.24 4.10 -7.11
N LEU A 118 1.02 4.98 -7.74
CA LEU A 118 0.58 5.74 -8.91
C LEU A 118 0.29 4.84 -10.11
N PHE A 119 1.13 3.84 -10.34
CA PHE A 119 0.92 2.86 -11.39
C PHE A 119 -0.38 2.07 -11.16
N GLU A 120 -0.56 1.57 -9.93
CA GLU A 120 -1.77 0.85 -9.55
C GLU A 120 -3.03 1.71 -9.70
N LEU A 121 -2.99 2.98 -9.28
CA LEU A 121 -4.10 3.93 -9.45
C LEU A 121 -4.43 4.16 -10.93
N ALA A 122 -3.43 4.39 -11.76
CA ALA A 122 -3.62 4.72 -13.17
C ALA A 122 -4.10 3.54 -14.01
N LYS A 123 -3.62 2.33 -13.71
CA LYS A 123 -3.93 1.12 -14.49
C LYS A 123 -5.09 0.30 -13.93
N TYR A 124 -5.20 0.22 -12.61
CA TYR A 124 -6.10 -0.70 -11.91
C TYR A 124 -7.03 -0.01 -10.92
N GLY A 125 -6.86 1.30 -10.68
CA GLY A 125 -7.63 2.06 -9.71
C GLY A 125 -9.13 1.93 -9.93
N LYS A 126 -9.86 1.55 -8.88
CA LYS A 126 -11.32 1.41 -8.90
C LYS A 126 -11.98 2.66 -8.33
N ARG A 127 -12.65 3.42 -9.20
CA ARG A 127 -13.48 4.54 -8.72
C ARG A 127 -14.66 4.01 -7.91
N VAL A 128 -14.85 4.57 -6.71
CA VAL A 128 -15.90 4.18 -5.77
C VAL A 128 -16.86 5.33 -5.43
N TYR A 129 -16.50 6.56 -5.80
CA TYR A 129 -17.34 7.75 -5.64
C TYR A 129 -16.96 8.84 -6.66
N GLY A 130 -17.94 9.71 -7.01
CA GLY A 130 -17.76 10.73 -8.03
C GLY A 130 -17.90 10.19 -9.45
N ASP A 131 -17.83 11.09 -10.45
CA ASP A 131 -18.06 10.79 -11.87
C ASP A 131 -16.80 11.05 -12.76
N LYS A 132 -15.75 11.61 -12.20
CA LYS A 132 -14.54 12.00 -12.92
C LYS A 132 -13.57 10.84 -13.09
N GLU A 133 -12.80 10.89 -14.18
CA GLU A 133 -11.73 9.91 -14.45
C GLU A 133 -10.46 10.25 -13.63
N TRP A 134 -9.59 9.27 -13.50
CA TRP A 134 -8.27 9.45 -12.88
C TRP A 134 -7.43 10.45 -13.69
N ILE A 135 -6.57 11.22 -13.03
CA ILE A 135 -5.98 12.45 -13.59
C ILE A 135 -4.49 12.34 -13.97
N LEU A 136 -3.79 11.32 -13.47
CA LEU A 136 -2.36 11.15 -13.74
C LEU A 136 -2.10 9.96 -14.64
N SER A 137 -1.06 10.04 -15.45
CA SER A 137 -0.53 8.91 -16.20
C SER A 137 0.11 7.89 -15.25
N ALA A 138 0.19 6.64 -15.69
CA ALA A 138 1.02 5.67 -15.01
C ALA A 138 2.50 6.10 -15.15
N PRO A 139 3.33 5.85 -14.13
CA PRO A 139 4.77 5.98 -14.24
C PRO A 139 5.30 5.17 -15.42
N ASP A 140 6.33 5.69 -16.08
CA ASP A 140 7.02 4.99 -17.15
C ASP A 140 8.03 3.96 -16.60
N ASN A 141 8.74 3.29 -17.52
CA ASN A 141 9.71 2.27 -17.14
C ASN A 141 10.88 2.83 -16.32
N GLU A 142 11.37 4.03 -16.64
CA GLU A 142 12.49 4.65 -15.93
C GLU A 142 12.09 5.01 -14.49
N GLU A 143 10.88 5.54 -14.32
CA GLU A 143 10.30 5.86 -13.01
C GLU A 143 10.07 4.59 -12.18
N LEU A 144 9.60 3.50 -12.77
CA LEU A 144 9.44 2.21 -12.08
C LEU A 144 10.79 1.60 -11.68
N VAL A 145 11.80 1.66 -12.55
CA VAL A 145 13.17 1.19 -12.21
C VAL A 145 13.74 2.01 -11.06
N ALA A 146 13.57 3.34 -11.07
CA ALA A 146 14.00 4.19 -9.96
C ALA A 146 13.29 3.81 -8.64
N ALA A 147 11.98 3.58 -8.69
CA ALA A 147 11.22 3.13 -7.52
C ALA A 147 11.70 1.77 -7.00
N VAL A 148 12.00 0.82 -7.89
CA VAL A 148 12.57 -0.47 -7.49
C VAL A 148 13.94 -0.30 -6.80
N ARG A 149 14.79 0.63 -7.28
CA ARG A 149 16.06 0.95 -6.58
C ARG A 149 15.84 1.47 -5.18
N GLU A 150 14.90 2.40 -5.00
CA GLU A 150 14.56 2.92 -3.67
C GLU A 150 14.06 1.80 -2.74
N HIS A 151 13.20 0.91 -3.24
CA HIS A 151 12.76 -0.27 -2.49
C HIS A 151 13.94 -1.20 -2.13
N TYR A 152 14.84 -1.46 -3.07
CA TYR A 152 16.04 -2.26 -2.83
C TYR A 152 16.91 -1.63 -1.73
N ASP A 153 17.18 -0.33 -1.78
CA ASP A 153 17.97 0.38 -0.77
C ASP A 153 17.31 0.32 0.61
N CYS A 154 15.99 0.45 0.67
CA CYS A 154 15.21 0.27 1.90
C CYS A 154 15.36 -1.16 2.45
N ILE A 155 15.24 -2.18 1.60
CA ILE A 155 15.40 -3.60 1.99
C ILE A 155 16.80 -3.84 2.55
N ARG A 156 17.85 -3.38 1.84
CA ARG A 156 19.23 -3.52 2.29
C ARG A 156 19.50 -2.83 3.62
N LYS A 157 18.86 -1.71 3.86
CA LYS A 157 19.07 -0.91 5.08
C LYS A 157 18.24 -1.40 6.27
N TYR A 158 16.98 -1.73 6.05
CA TYR A 158 16.02 -1.93 7.15
C TYR A 158 15.63 -3.38 7.40
N ALA A 159 15.89 -4.29 6.45
CA ALA A 159 15.54 -5.70 6.58
C ALA A 159 16.77 -6.61 6.86
N VAL A 160 17.85 -6.04 7.36
CA VAL A 160 19.03 -6.81 7.85
C VAL A 160 18.65 -7.57 9.13
N GLU A 161 17.90 -6.88 10.01
CA GLU A 161 17.31 -7.46 11.20
C GLU A 161 15.79 -7.38 11.07
N THR A 162 15.14 -8.50 11.32
CA THR A 162 13.68 -8.59 11.29
C THR A 162 13.11 -8.76 12.70
N ASP A 163 11.87 -8.38 12.90
CA ASP A 163 11.18 -8.50 14.17
C ASP A 163 10.14 -9.64 14.15
N GLU A 164 9.40 -9.80 15.23
CA GLU A 164 8.35 -10.83 15.38
C GLU A 164 7.04 -10.50 14.65
N SER A 165 6.98 -9.37 13.95
CA SER A 165 5.81 -8.96 13.19
C SER A 165 5.65 -9.77 11.92
N ILE A 166 4.41 -10.12 11.57
CA ILE A 166 4.11 -10.76 10.26
C ILE A 166 4.54 -9.90 9.07
N TYR A 167 4.73 -8.60 9.24
CA TYR A 167 5.23 -7.72 8.19
C TYR A 167 6.70 -8.00 7.84
N SER A 168 7.48 -8.62 8.75
CA SER A 168 8.87 -9.00 8.49
C SER A 168 9.04 -9.95 7.30
N CYS A 169 8.10 -10.88 7.08
CA CYS A 169 8.14 -11.72 5.88
C CYS A 169 7.60 -11.01 4.62
N GLY A 170 6.98 -9.85 4.77
CA GLY A 170 6.52 -9.03 3.65
C GLY A 170 7.64 -8.61 2.70
N TRP A 171 8.85 -8.43 3.21
CA TRP A 171 10.04 -8.10 2.41
C TRP A 171 10.31 -9.11 1.29
N LEU A 172 10.05 -10.41 1.51
CA LEU A 172 10.23 -11.44 0.48
C LEU A 172 9.24 -11.26 -0.68
N LEU A 173 8.01 -10.85 -0.38
CA LEU A 173 6.99 -10.55 -1.39
C LEU A 173 7.27 -9.23 -2.12
N ASP A 174 7.82 -8.24 -1.41
CA ASP A 174 8.21 -6.97 -2.02
C ASP A 174 9.37 -7.16 -2.99
N ILE A 175 10.37 -7.99 -2.64
CA ILE A 175 11.45 -8.38 -3.55
C ILE A 175 10.90 -9.06 -4.80
N ALA A 176 10.01 -10.05 -4.63
CA ALA A 176 9.39 -10.74 -5.77
C ALA A 176 8.61 -9.78 -6.66
N ARG A 177 7.88 -8.81 -6.08
CA ARG A 177 7.13 -7.78 -6.81
C ARG A 177 8.07 -6.84 -7.56
N CYS A 178 9.16 -6.41 -6.93
CA CYS A 178 10.18 -5.59 -7.59
C CYS A 178 10.78 -6.29 -8.82
N ILE A 179 11.15 -7.57 -8.71
CA ILE A 179 11.67 -8.34 -9.84
C ILE A 179 10.62 -8.48 -10.95
N TYR A 180 9.35 -8.77 -10.59
CA TYR A 180 8.26 -8.81 -11.55
C TYR A 180 8.15 -7.49 -12.32
N THR A 181 8.17 -6.36 -11.59
CA THR A 181 8.03 -5.03 -12.19
C THR A 181 9.16 -4.71 -13.16
N LEU A 182 10.41 -5.04 -12.82
CA LEU A 182 11.56 -4.87 -13.73
C LEU A 182 11.40 -5.67 -15.03
N ARG A 183 10.92 -6.91 -14.93
CA ARG A 183 10.82 -7.81 -16.10
C ARG A 183 9.61 -7.54 -16.98
N ASN A 184 8.50 -7.03 -16.41
CA ASN A 184 7.21 -6.94 -17.10
C ASN A 184 6.71 -5.50 -17.31
N VAL A 185 7.35 -4.49 -16.72
CA VAL A 185 6.90 -3.09 -16.72
C VAL A 185 5.44 -3.00 -16.23
N ASP A 186 5.11 -3.76 -15.19
CA ASP A 186 3.79 -3.87 -14.63
C ASP A 186 3.86 -4.15 -13.12
N VAL A 187 2.76 -3.86 -12.40
CA VAL A 187 2.65 -4.06 -10.94
C VAL A 187 1.52 -5.03 -10.65
N ILE A 188 1.81 -6.07 -9.91
CA ILE A 188 0.84 -7.09 -9.46
C ILE A 188 0.76 -7.15 -7.93
N SER A 189 -0.24 -7.89 -7.42
CA SER A 189 -0.36 -8.06 -5.97
C SER A 189 0.83 -8.80 -5.37
N LYS A 190 1.11 -8.55 -4.09
CA LYS A 190 2.19 -9.22 -3.35
C LYS A 190 2.07 -10.75 -3.38
N THR A 191 0.84 -11.28 -3.25
CA THR A 191 0.61 -12.74 -3.31
C THR A 191 0.88 -13.28 -4.71
N GLN A 192 0.43 -12.59 -5.76
CA GLN A 192 0.69 -12.99 -7.15
C GLN A 192 2.17 -12.94 -7.48
N ALA A 193 2.88 -11.88 -7.03
CA ALA A 193 4.32 -11.75 -7.21
C ALA A 193 5.09 -12.92 -6.57
N GLY A 194 4.73 -13.28 -5.34
CA GLY A 194 5.34 -14.45 -4.69
C GLY A 194 5.07 -15.77 -5.42
N LEU A 195 3.83 -15.98 -5.90
CA LEU A 195 3.48 -17.19 -6.68
C LEU A 195 4.20 -17.23 -8.03
N TRP A 196 4.29 -16.09 -8.71
CA TRP A 196 5.04 -15.95 -9.96
C TRP A 196 6.52 -16.26 -9.76
N ALA A 197 7.16 -15.68 -8.72
CA ALA A 197 8.56 -15.90 -8.41
C ALA A 197 8.89 -17.38 -8.13
N ILE A 198 7.96 -18.12 -7.49
CA ILE A 198 8.06 -19.57 -7.31
C ILE A 198 7.93 -20.29 -8.65
N GLY A 199 7.01 -19.88 -9.53
CA GLY A 199 6.84 -20.47 -10.85
C GLY A 199 8.06 -20.30 -11.78
N GLU A 200 8.74 -19.15 -11.62
CA GLU A 200 9.98 -18.82 -12.35
C GLU A 200 11.25 -19.41 -11.70
N HIS A 201 11.14 -20.06 -10.55
CA HIS A 201 12.28 -20.59 -9.79
C HIS A 201 13.37 -19.55 -9.52
N LEU A 202 12.97 -18.33 -9.12
CA LEU A 202 13.89 -17.20 -8.98
C LEU A 202 14.86 -17.36 -7.81
N PHE A 203 14.47 -18.09 -6.78
CA PHE A 203 15.24 -18.24 -5.56
C PHE A 203 15.67 -19.69 -5.34
N SER A 204 16.91 -19.92 -4.94
CA SER A 204 17.46 -21.25 -4.68
C SER A 204 16.74 -21.99 -3.53
N ASP A 205 16.25 -21.25 -2.54
CA ASP A 205 15.39 -21.73 -1.47
C ASP A 205 14.04 -21.00 -1.52
N GLU A 206 13.00 -21.69 -1.98
CA GLU A 206 11.65 -21.14 -2.07
C GLU A 206 10.82 -21.37 -0.79
N ALA A 207 11.29 -22.15 0.16
CA ALA A 207 10.50 -22.52 1.34
C ALA A 207 10.10 -21.29 2.19
N PRO A 208 10.95 -20.27 2.42
CA PRO A 208 10.57 -19.05 3.10
C PRO A 208 9.47 -18.26 2.38
N LEU A 209 9.52 -18.19 1.04
CA LEU A 209 8.52 -17.48 0.25
C LEU A 209 7.17 -18.20 0.26
N ARG A 210 7.17 -19.53 0.15
CA ARG A 210 5.96 -20.37 0.27
C ARG A 210 5.30 -20.18 1.63
N LYS A 211 6.08 -20.20 2.71
CA LYS A 211 5.59 -19.95 4.07
C LYS A 211 5.05 -18.53 4.24
N THR A 212 5.69 -17.54 3.65
CA THR A 212 5.23 -16.15 3.64
C THR A 212 3.87 -16.02 2.95
N ILE A 213 3.68 -16.65 1.78
CA ILE A 213 2.39 -16.65 1.07
C ILE A 213 1.30 -17.29 1.92
N GLU A 214 1.61 -18.40 2.62
CA GLU A 214 0.67 -19.06 3.53
C GLU A 214 0.25 -18.13 4.69
N ILE A 215 1.21 -17.49 5.35
CA ILE A 215 0.95 -16.52 6.42
C ILE A 215 0.11 -15.37 5.90
N ARG A 216 0.47 -14.80 4.73
CA ARG A 216 -0.28 -13.69 4.13
C ARG A 216 -1.72 -14.06 3.78
N LYS A 217 -1.97 -15.27 3.28
CA LYS A 217 -3.35 -15.72 2.97
C LYS A 217 -4.25 -15.84 4.21
N SER A 218 -3.66 -16.03 5.40
CA SER A 218 -4.42 -16.24 6.65
C SER A 218 -3.73 -15.57 7.85
N PRO A 219 -3.45 -14.27 7.82
CA PRO A 219 -2.57 -13.62 8.79
C PRO A 219 -3.08 -13.71 10.23
N LEU A 220 -4.39 -13.68 10.43
CA LEU A 220 -4.99 -13.79 11.76
C LEU A 220 -4.77 -15.16 12.43
N LEU A 221 -4.52 -16.22 11.63
CA LEU A 221 -4.20 -17.56 12.16
C LEU A 221 -2.75 -17.66 12.64
N TYR A 222 -1.85 -16.86 12.07
CA TYR A 222 -0.41 -16.99 12.27
C TYR A 222 0.21 -15.94 13.19
N LYS A 223 -0.31 -14.71 13.22
CA LYS A 223 0.32 -13.56 13.90
C LYS A 223 0.62 -13.75 15.39
N ASN A 224 -0.11 -14.67 16.07
CA ASN A 224 0.05 -14.89 17.51
C ASN A 224 0.72 -16.25 17.83
N ARG A 225 1.18 -17.00 16.81
CA ARG A 225 1.86 -18.28 17.02
C ARG A 225 3.34 -18.04 17.33
N GLU A 226 3.81 -18.57 18.45
CA GLU A 226 5.19 -18.35 18.92
C GLU A 226 6.22 -18.87 17.92
N GLU A 227 6.00 -20.06 17.33
CA GLU A 227 6.89 -20.63 16.32
C GLU A 227 7.00 -19.75 15.06
N ILE A 228 5.94 -19.01 14.72
CA ILE A 228 5.95 -18.06 13.59
C ILE A 228 6.70 -16.79 13.97
N ARG A 229 6.47 -16.25 15.16
CA ARG A 229 7.15 -15.06 15.66
C ARG A 229 8.67 -15.26 15.70
N GLN A 230 9.12 -16.41 16.22
CA GLN A 230 10.55 -16.76 16.24
C GLN A 230 11.11 -16.93 14.83
N TRP A 231 10.38 -17.55 13.92
CA TRP A 231 10.78 -17.67 12.52
C TRP A 231 10.90 -16.28 11.85
N LEU A 232 9.93 -15.39 12.06
CA LEU A 232 9.93 -14.02 11.52
C LEU A 232 11.15 -13.22 11.98
N LYS A 233 11.51 -13.32 13.27
CA LYS A 233 12.66 -12.65 13.86
C LYS A 233 14.00 -13.09 13.25
N GLY A 234 14.07 -14.29 12.72
CA GLY A 234 15.27 -14.85 12.10
C GLY A 234 15.36 -14.65 10.58
N LEU A 235 14.45 -13.89 9.95
CA LEU A 235 14.38 -13.79 8.49
C LEU A 235 15.42 -12.88 7.84
N GLY A 236 16.07 -11.99 8.58
CA GLY A 236 16.99 -11.01 8.02
C GLY A 236 17.98 -11.60 7.00
N PRO A 237 18.76 -12.64 7.33
CA PRO A 237 19.68 -13.26 6.37
C PRO A 237 19.02 -13.79 5.10
N VAL A 238 17.80 -14.35 5.22
CA VAL A 238 17.03 -14.84 4.08
C VAL A 238 16.57 -13.68 3.20
N VAL A 239 16.06 -12.60 3.80
CA VAL A 239 15.68 -11.39 3.05
C VAL A 239 16.88 -10.83 2.29
N GLN A 240 18.06 -10.78 2.92
CA GLN A 240 19.26 -10.29 2.25
C GLN A 240 19.70 -11.19 1.08
N SER A 241 19.59 -12.52 1.20
CA SER A 241 19.89 -13.43 0.08
C SER A 241 18.91 -13.28 -1.09
N TYR A 242 17.64 -12.99 -0.82
CA TYR A 242 16.65 -12.66 -1.87
C TYR A 242 16.95 -11.30 -2.51
N ALA A 243 17.41 -10.34 -1.71
CA ALA A 243 17.81 -9.03 -2.21
C ALA A 243 19.06 -9.11 -3.12
N ASP A 244 19.95 -10.12 -2.96
CA ASP A 244 21.05 -10.37 -3.90
C ASP A 244 20.53 -10.72 -5.30
N VAL A 245 19.43 -11.45 -5.40
CA VAL A 245 18.78 -11.75 -6.69
C VAL A 245 18.20 -10.47 -7.30
N LEU A 246 17.51 -9.63 -6.51
CA LEU A 246 17.00 -8.34 -6.99
C LEU A 246 18.14 -7.42 -7.47
N GLU A 247 19.29 -7.44 -6.80
CA GLU A 247 20.47 -6.65 -7.20
C GLU A 247 20.94 -7.06 -8.60
N GLN A 248 21.01 -8.36 -8.88
CA GLN A 248 21.38 -8.84 -10.22
C GLN A 248 20.38 -8.40 -11.30
N GLU A 249 19.08 -8.38 -11.01
CA GLU A 249 18.07 -7.85 -11.94
C GLU A 249 18.28 -6.35 -12.19
N LEU A 250 18.60 -5.57 -11.16
CA LEU A 250 18.86 -4.12 -11.26
C LEU A 250 20.15 -3.77 -12.02
N ILE A 251 21.12 -4.68 -12.08
CA ILE A 251 22.35 -4.50 -12.87
C ILE A 251 22.07 -4.71 -14.37
N ASN A 252 21.05 -5.51 -14.70
CA ASN A 252 20.73 -5.89 -16.08
C ASN A 252 19.74 -4.93 -16.77
N VAL A 253 19.24 -3.91 -16.11
CA VAL A 253 18.37 -2.83 -16.61
C VAL A 253 19.07 -1.48 -16.49
#